data_a27196e6f9e8514146e9db824659f49b
#
_entry.id   a27196e6f9e8514146e9db824659f49b
#
_cell.length_a   1.000
_cell.length_b   1.000
_cell.length_c   1.000
_cell.angle_alpha   90.00
_cell.angle_beta   90.00
_cell.angle_gamma   90.00
#
_symmetry.space_group_name_H-M   'P 1'
#
loop_
_entity.id
_entity.type
_entity.pdbx_description
1 polymer ?
#
loop_
_entity_poly.entity_id
_entity_poly.type
_entity_poly.pdbx_seq_one_letter_code
_entity_poly.pdbx_strand_id
1 'polypeptide(L)'
;MENLENSTDCKETVSPLNNSGSILNSTVSRHEAMGFVLVHAGAGYHSESKAKEYKHVCKRACQRAVDRLRAGGLALEAVTAALLELEDSPFTNAGTGSNLNISGEIECDASIMDGKSLNYGAVGALSGIKNPVLVARRLLSETQKGKLSAGRIPPCFLVGKGAEQWAVSHGIPACPTEKMTTKFSLSGYKRNKRKMELAEQVETKRRKQSSENDFGCLEPVGDIMVEGEENNSACLDTVGAVVVDREGNVAAAVSSGGLAMKHPGRVGQAAHYGCGCWAENARDVSLYSTAVSTSGSGEHLIRTMLARECSTAMQTENAHQALLEAMQNKFISSPFLAGEDCVLGGVIVLRCCSCGEAQRSEDIQALLDLRRTGESQHNTDCYVTVGVYAPNICICQPMFKTLHKGRTSGCAQLNHQTSGVSMEPYYREHVCGVHVCPGQ
;
A
#
# COMPACT_ATOMS: atom_id res chain seq x y z
N MET A 1 -66.28 -4.12 28.15
CA MET A 1 -67.19 -3.02 28.40
C MET A 1 -66.57 -1.82 27.72
N GLU A 2 -66.98 -1.66 26.54
CA GLU A 2 -67.98 -0.65 26.04
C GLU A 2 -67.25 0.67 25.77
N ASN A 3 -67.20 1.04 24.61
CA ASN A 3 -68.00 1.51 23.49
C ASN A 3 -67.60 2.95 23.19
N LEU A 4 -67.22 3.20 21.92
CA LEU A 4 -68.07 3.80 20.89
C LEU A 4 -68.33 5.30 21.11
N GLU A 5 -68.32 6.20 20.23
CA GLU A 5 -68.56 6.31 18.80
C GLU A 5 -68.32 7.76 18.37
N ASN A 6 -67.92 7.93 17.09
CA ASN A 6 -68.60 8.77 16.06
C ASN A 6 -68.64 10.29 16.28
N SER A 7 -68.58 11.14 15.31
CA SER A 7 -68.78 11.12 13.87
C SER A 7 -68.76 12.58 13.35
N THR A 8 -68.42 12.67 12.06
CA THR A 8 -69.03 13.54 11.00
C THR A 8 -68.71 15.02 11.01
N ASP A 9 -68.19 15.51 9.98
CA ASP A 9 -68.61 15.75 8.60
C ASP A 9 -68.75 17.23 8.25
N CYS A 10 -68.39 17.56 7.06
CA CYS A 10 -68.84 18.53 6.07
C CYS A 10 -67.96 19.73 5.74
N LYS A 11 -67.38 19.67 4.56
CA LYS A 11 -67.66 20.42 3.30
C LYS A 11 -67.51 21.95 3.41
N GLU A 12 -67.01 22.63 2.47
CA GLU A 12 -66.88 22.68 1.02
C GLU A 12 -66.07 23.90 0.59
N THR A 13 -65.33 23.68 -0.46
CA THR A 13 -65.12 24.50 -1.66
C THR A 13 -64.77 25.98 -1.59
N VAL A 14 -63.67 26.34 -2.28
CA VAL A 14 -63.61 27.14 -3.51
C VAL A 14 -62.16 27.26 -4.03
N SER A 15 -61.88 26.79 -5.22
CA SER A 15 -60.82 27.21 -6.13
C SER A 15 -61.32 28.43 -6.93
N PRO A 16 -60.55 29.14 -7.78
CA PRO A 16 -59.23 28.90 -8.39
C PRO A 16 -58.38 30.18 -8.53
N LEU A 17 -57.12 30.07 -8.96
CA LEU A 17 -56.61 30.67 -10.21
C LEU A 17 -55.08 30.55 -10.32
N ASN A 18 -54.72 30.02 -11.47
CA ASN A 18 -53.44 29.91 -12.11
C ASN A 18 -52.41 31.00 -11.80
N ASN A 19 -51.18 30.59 -11.51
CA ASN A 19 -50.04 31.17 -12.18
C ASN A 19 -48.94 30.12 -12.39
N SER A 20 -48.74 29.77 -13.64
CA SER A 20 -47.71 28.95 -14.18
C SER A 20 -46.33 29.59 -13.97
N GLY A 21 -45.61 29.05 -13.00
CA GLY A 21 -44.18 29.24 -12.85
C GLY A 21 -43.54 27.88 -12.74
N SER A 22 -43.08 27.36 -13.89
CA SER A 22 -42.28 26.14 -13.94
C SER A 22 -40.98 26.37 -13.19
N ILE A 23 -40.95 25.97 -11.93
CA ILE A 23 -39.69 25.78 -11.21
C ILE A 23 -39.09 24.49 -11.78
N LEU A 24 -38.21 24.65 -12.75
CA LEU A 24 -37.24 23.64 -13.13
C LEU A 24 -36.40 23.33 -11.88
N ASN A 25 -36.84 22.29 -11.13
CA ASN A 25 -35.98 21.62 -10.20
C ASN A 25 -34.85 20.98 -11.02
N SER A 26 -33.82 21.77 -11.32
CA SER A 26 -32.52 21.22 -11.67
C SER A 26 -32.01 20.52 -10.43
N THR A 27 -32.25 19.22 -10.35
CA THR A 27 -31.50 18.33 -9.48
C THR A 27 -30.04 18.42 -9.93
N VAL A 28 -29.32 19.38 -9.36
CA VAL A 28 -27.84 19.38 -9.39
C VAL A 28 -27.45 18.08 -8.71
N SER A 29 -27.10 17.07 -9.52
CA SER A 29 -26.54 15.83 -9.01
C SER A 29 -25.32 16.22 -8.20
N ARG A 30 -25.41 16.09 -6.88
CA ARG A 30 -24.25 16.16 -5.99
C ARG A 30 -23.27 15.12 -6.47
N HIS A 31 -22.18 15.54 -7.07
CA HIS A 31 -21.06 14.68 -7.38
C HIS A 31 -20.40 14.30 -6.05
N GLU A 32 -20.91 13.25 -5.41
CA GLU A 32 -20.32 12.69 -4.21
C GLU A 32 -18.92 12.17 -4.52
N ALA A 33 -17.94 12.63 -3.76
CA ALA A 33 -16.58 12.09 -3.85
C ALA A 33 -16.62 10.62 -3.46
N MET A 34 -16.23 9.72 -4.39
CA MET A 34 -16.32 8.27 -4.17
C MET A 34 -15.11 7.66 -3.46
N GLY A 35 -14.04 8.42 -3.30
CA GLY A 35 -12.81 7.96 -2.65
C GLY A 35 -11.59 8.03 -3.54
N PHE A 36 -10.46 7.51 -3.02
CA PHE A 36 -9.18 7.51 -3.72
C PHE A 36 -8.41 6.21 -3.43
N VAL A 37 -7.69 5.70 -4.42
CA VAL A 37 -6.89 4.48 -4.33
C VAL A 37 -5.50 4.72 -4.89
N LEU A 38 -4.48 4.24 -4.18
CA LEU A 38 -3.11 4.20 -4.64
C LEU A 38 -2.54 2.80 -4.39
N VAL A 39 -1.79 2.25 -5.36
CA VAL A 39 -1.15 0.94 -5.27
C VAL A 39 0.31 1.01 -5.68
N HIS A 40 1.11 0.04 -5.19
CA HIS A 40 2.48 -0.19 -5.64
C HIS A 40 2.73 -1.68 -5.91
N ALA A 41 3.72 -1.96 -6.75
CA ALA A 41 4.19 -3.31 -7.05
C ALA A 41 5.68 -3.51 -6.72
N GLY A 42 6.19 -2.76 -5.73
CA GLY A 42 7.54 -2.88 -5.20
C GLY A 42 8.41 -1.63 -5.37
N ALA A 43 9.48 -1.55 -4.57
CA ALA A 43 10.48 -0.48 -4.58
C ALA A 43 11.83 -0.95 -5.15
N GLY A 44 11.92 -2.17 -5.69
CA GLY A 44 13.13 -2.73 -6.27
C GLY A 44 13.30 -2.38 -7.75
N TYR A 45 14.34 -2.96 -8.34
CA TYR A 45 14.60 -2.83 -9.78
C TYR A 45 13.58 -3.66 -10.56
N HIS A 46 12.83 -3.01 -11.42
CA HIS A 46 11.91 -3.65 -12.36
C HIS A 46 12.49 -3.65 -13.76
N SER A 47 12.61 -4.84 -14.37
CA SER A 47 13.07 -4.97 -15.74
C SER A 47 12.20 -4.15 -16.70
N GLU A 48 12.81 -3.37 -17.57
CA GLU A 48 12.12 -2.60 -18.61
C GLU A 48 11.24 -3.48 -19.51
N SER A 49 11.69 -4.70 -19.77
CA SER A 49 10.94 -5.66 -20.58
C SER A 49 9.58 -6.05 -20.01
N LYS A 50 9.37 -5.86 -18.70
CA LYS A 50 8.11 -6.17 -17.98
C LYS A 50 7.38 -4.92 -17.48
N ALA A 51 7.84 -3.74 -17.82
CA ALA A 51 7.22 -2.49 -17.36
C ALA A 51 5.74 -2.38 -17.76
N LYS A 52 5.35 -2.96 -18.90
CA LYS A 52 3.95 -2.98 -19.36
C LYS A 52 3.08 -3.86 -18.48
N GLU A 53 3.57 -5.04 -18.09
CA GLU A 53 2.89 -5.98 -17.23
C GLU A 53 2.68 -5.40 -15.83
N TYR A 54 3.71 -4.79 -15.23
CA TYR A 54 3.57 -4.12 -13.92
C TYR A 54 2.56 -2.97 -13.96
N LYS A 55 2.62 -2.12 -14.99
CA LYS A 55 1.64 -1.03 -15.17
C LYS A 55 0.22 -1.58 -15.36
N HIS A 56 0.08 -2.67 -16.11
CA HIS A 56 -1.21 -3.28 -16.37
C HIS A 56 -1.83 -3.85 -15.07
N VAL A 57 -1.06 -4.59 -14.27
CA VAL A 57 -1.58 -5.16 -13.03
C VAL A 57 -1.91 -4.07 -12.00
N CYS A 58 -1.08 -3.04 -11.86
CA CYS A 58 -1.40 -1.90 -11.00
C CYS A 58 -2.68 -1.19 -11.43
N LYS A 59 -2.87 -0.97 -12.74
CA LYS A 59 -4.10 -0.37 -13.27
C LYS A 59 -5.32 -1.23 -12.97
N ARG A 60 -5.24 -2.55 -13.14
CA ARG A 60 -6.33 -3.48 -12.81
C ARG A 60 -6.64 -3.48 -11.31
N ALA A 61 -5.62 -3.47 -10.46
CA ALA A 61 -5.79 -3.41 -9.02
C ALA A 61 -6.51 -2.12 -8.59
N CYS A 62 -6.12 -0.97 -9.13
CA CYS A 62 -6.84 0.29 -8.93
C CYS A 62 -8.29 0.19 -9.40
N GLN A 63 -8.54 -0.37 -10.60
CA GLN A 63 -9.90 -0.52 -11.14
C GLN A 63 -10.77 -1.39 -10.24
N ARG A 64 -10.26 -2.52 -9.75
CA ARG A 64 -10.99 -3.40 -8.83
C ARG A 64 -11.37 -2.69 -7.53
N ALA A 65 -10.45 -1.91 -6.95
CA ALA A 65 -10.76 -1.13 -5.75
C ALA A 65 -11.81 -0.04 -6.04
N VAL A 66 -11.66 0.68 -7.16
CA VAL A 66 -12.62 1.69 -7.61
C VAL A 66 -14.02 1.11 -7.83
N ASP A 67 -14.10 -0.05 -8.45
CA ASP A 67 -15.40 -0.73 -8.67
C ASP A 67 -16.07 -1.09 -7.33
N ARG A 68 -15.28 -1.46 -6.32
CA ARG A 68 -15.79 -1.69 -4.96
C ARG A 68 -16.31 -0.40 -4.31
N LEU A 69 -15.56 0.70 -4.41
CA LEU A 69 -16.01 2.00 -3.91
C LEU A 69 -17.27 2.49 -4.61
N ARG A 70 -17.38 2.30 -5.94
CA ARG A 70 -18.58 2.63 -6.74
C ARG A 70 -19.79 1.81 -6.34
N ALA A 71 -19.58 0.55 -5.98
CA ALA A 71 -20.63 -0.32 -5.46
C ALA A 71 -21.03 -0.02 -4.00
N GLY A 72 -20.51 1.06 -3.39
CA GLY A 72 -20.78 1.45 -2.02
C GLY A 72 -19.92 0.73 -0.96
N GLY A 73 -18.89 -0.02 -1.38
CA GLY A 73 -17.95 -0.66 -0.46
C GLY A 73 -17.07 0.35 0.27
N LEU A 74 -16.63 -0.01 1.47
CA LEU A 74 -15.76 0.81 2.31
C LEU A 74 -14.27 0.59 1.99
N ALA A 75 -13.40 1.42 2.55
CA ALA A 75 -11.96 1.40 2.31
C ALA A 75 -11.32 0.01 2.51
N LEU A 76 -11.72 -0.72 3.56
CA LEU A 76 -11.24 -2.06 3.85
C LEU A 76 -11.58 -3.09 2.76
N GLU A 77 -12.74 -2.97 2.13
CA GLU A 77 -13.16 -3.85 1.02
C GLU A 77 -12.42 -3.51 -0.27
N ALA A 78 -12.25 -2.22 -0.52
CA ALA A 78 -11.55 -1.73 -1.71
C ALA A 78 -10.05 -2.07 -1.68
N VAL A 79 -9.37 -1.87 -0.53
CA VAL A 79 -7.96 -2.24 -0.38
C VAL A 79 -7.75 -3.75 -0.53
N THR A 80 -8.67 -4.56 0.00
CA THR A 80 -8.63 -6.02 -0.19
C THR A 80 -8.76 -6.40 -1.66
N ALA A 81 -9.69 -5.77 -2.39
CA ALA A 81 -9.90 -6.03 -3.82
C ALA A 81 -8.66 -5.67 -4.66
N ALA A 82 -7.96 -4.59 -4.32
CA ALA A 82 -6.70 -4.23 -4.94
C ALA A 82 -5.62 -5.29 -4.70
N LEU A 83 -5.45 -5.73 -3.45
CA LEU A 83 -4.43 -6.72 -3.09
C LEU A 83 -4.69 -8.09 -3.74
N LEU A 84 -5.95 -8.52 -3.84
CA LEU A 84 -6.30 -9.77 -4.54
C LEU A 84 -5.83 -9.74 -6.00
N GLU A 85 -6.01 -8.64 -6.69
CA GLU A 85 -5.56 -8.49 -8.08
C GLU A 85 -4.03 -8.52 -8.20
N LEU A 86 -3.33 -7.94 -7.21
CA LEU A 86 -1.87 -7.94 -7.16
C LEU A 86 -1.32 -9.34 -6.79
N GLU A 87 -1.93 -10.03 -5.84
CA GLU A 87 -1.54 -11.40 -5.43
C GLU A 87 -1.85 -12.46 -6.48
N ASP A 88 -2.87 -12.26 -7.31
CA ASP A 88 -3.23 -13.16 -8.41
C ASP A 88 -2.33 -13.00 -9.64
N SER A 89 -1.55 -11.93 -9.71
CA SER A 89 -0.67 -11.65 -10.83
C SER A 89 0.58 -12.52 -10.80
N PRO A 90 0.96 -13.17 -11.91
CA PRO A 90 2.19 -13.96 -11.99
C PRO A 90 3.47 -13.09 -12.07
N PHE A 91 3.33 -11.77 -12.15
CA PHE A 91 4.45 -10.83 -12.32
C PHE A 91 4.87 -10.19 -11.00
N THR A 92 4.05 -10.26 -9.97
CA THR A 92 4.33 -9.67 -8.65
C THR A 92 4.95 -10.69 -7.70
N ASN A 93 5.66 -10.21 -6.69
CA ASN A 93 6.20 -11.04 -5.62
C ASN A 93 5.24 -11.08 -4.42
N ALA A 94 4.02 -11.59 -4.64
CA ALA A 94 3.00 -11.78 -3.62
C ALA A 94 2.01 -12.82 -4.10
N GLY A 95 1.59 -13.76 -3.25
CA GLY A 95 0.70 -14.83 -3.66
C GLY A 95 1.26 -15.65 -4.83
N THR A 96 0.58 -15.61 -5.99
CA THR A 96 1.03 -16.26 -7.22
C THR A 96 2.30 -15.57 -7.75
N GLY A 97 3.34 -16.34 -8.06
CA GLY A 97 4.59 -15.82 -8.59
C GLY A 97 5.58 -15.35 -7.54
N SER A 98 5.27 -15.54 -6.26
CA SER A 98 6.17 -15.23 -5.14
C SER A 98 7.54 -15.90 -5.29
N ASN A 99 8.56 -15.23 -4.75
CA ASN A 99 9.89 -15.79 -4.59
C ASN A 99 9.84 -17.09 -3.78
N LEU A 100 10.73 -18.04 -4.13
CA LEU A 100 10.89 -19.27 -3.38
C LEU A 100 12.00 -19.11 -2.34
N ASN A 101 11.83 -19.78 -1.19
CA ASN A 101 12.82 -19.90 -0.15
C ASN A 101 13.95 -20.87 -0.56
N ILE A 102 14.97 -21.08 0.29
CA ILE A 102 16.09 -21.99 -0.03
C ILE A 102 15.67 -23.44 -0.25
N SER A 103 14.51 -23.85 0.30
CA SER A 103 13.94 -25.20 0.11
C SER A 103 13.09 -25.30 -1.17
N GLY A 104 12.90 -24.21 -1.90
CA GLY A 104 12.09 -24.18 -3.12
C GLY A 104 10.58 -24.06 -2.87
N GLU A 105 10.18 -23.55 -1.70
CA GLU A 105 8.80 -23.40 -1.29
C GLU A 105 8.37 -21.91 -1.28
N ILE A 106 7.08 -21.65 -1.47
CA ILE A 106 6.50 -20.32 -1.31
C ILE A 106 6.03 -20.15 0.14
N GLU A 107 6.47 -19.07 0.77
CA GLU A 107 6.00 -18.58 2.06
C GLU A 107 5.71 -17.09 1.92
N CYS A 108 4.48 -16.68 2.17
CA CYS A 108 4.03 -15.31 2.01
C CYS A 108 3.76 -14.63 3.35
N ASP A 109 3.95 -13.31 3.34
CA ASP A 109 3.67 -12.40 4.44
C ASP A 109 2.61 -11.39 3.97
N ALA A 110 1.59 -11.10 4.79
CA ALA A 110 0.63 -10.07 4.46
C ALA A 110 0.05 -9.43 5.72
N SER A 111 -0.33 -8.17 5.61
CA SER A 111 -1.11 -7.50 6.64
C SER A 111 -2.09 -6.50 6.05
N ILE A 112 -3.10 -6.17 6.85
CA ILE A 112 -4.15 -5.20 6.56
C ILE A 112 -4.53 -4.46 7.83
N MET A 113 -4.76 -3.16 7.72
CA MET A 113 -5.19 -2.32 8.82
C MET A 113 -6.37 -1.45 8.41
N ASP A 114 -7.35 -1.35 9.30
CA ASP A 114 -8.54 -0.51 9.17
C ASP A 114 -8.39 0.74 10.03
N GLY A 115 -8.34 1.91 9.42
CA GLY A 115 -8.16 3.17 10.11
C GLY A 115 -9.32 3.56 11.01
N LYS A 116 -10.54 3.09 10.72
CA LYS A 116 -11.74 3.36 11.51
C LYS A 116 -11.72 2.64 12.86
N SER A 117 -11.46 1.35 12.84
CA SER A 117 -11.45 0.51 14.05
C SER A 117 -10.08 0.39 14.69
N LEU A 118 -9.01 0.77 14.01
CA LEU A 118 -7.60 0.53 14.35
C LEU A 118 -7.25 -0.96 14.46
N ASN A 119 -8.12 -1.84 13.98
CA ASN A 119 -7.84 -3.26 13.98
C ASN A 119 -6.84 -3.61 12.87
N TYR A 120 -6.03 -4.59 13.19
CA TYR A 120 -4.96 -5.12 12.37
C TYR A 120 -5.11 -6.62 12.23
N GLY A 121 -4.80 -7.14 11.05
CA GLY A 121 -4.69 -8.57 10.81
C GLY A 121 -3.46 -8.88 9.99
N ALA A 122 -2.73 -9.95 10.35
CA ALA A 122 -1.51 -10.32 9.65
C ALA A 122 -1.27 -11.82 9.60
N VAL A 123 -0.52 -12.23 8.57
CA VAL A 123 0.03 -13.58 8.44
C VAL A 123 1.48 -13.51 8.01
N GLY A 124 2.31 -14.40 8.53
CA GLY A 124 3.71 -14.51 8.17
C GLY A 124 4.11 -15.95 7.85
N ALA A 125 5.09 -16.11 6.95
CA ALA A 125 5.57 -17.41 6.47
C ALA A 125 4.42 -18.37 6.10
N LEU A 126 3.37 -17.84 5.49
CA LEU A 126 2.16 -18.58 5.14
C LEU A 126 2.36 -19.34 3.83
N SER A 127 2.27 -20.66 3.88
CA SER A 127 2.22 -21.54 2.71
C SER A 127 0.82 -22.10 2.50
N GLY A 128 0.54 -22.61 1.30
CA GLY A 128 -0.68 -23.37 1.05
C GLY A 128 -1.96 -22.56 0.92
N ILE A 129 -1.87 -21.22 0.86
CA ILE A 129 -3.00 -20.31 0.62
C ILE A 129 -2.64 -19.33 -0.50
N LYS A 130 -3.50 -19.22 -1.51
CA LYS A 130 -3.25 -18.40 -2.70
C LYS A 130 -3.16 -16.91 -2.39
N ASN A 131 -4.09 -16.42 -1.56
CA ASN A 131 -4.25 -15.00 -1.26
C ASN A 131 -4.04 -14.73 0.24
N PRO A 132 -2.81 -14.43 0.66
CA PRO A 132 -2.47 -14.14 2.06
C PRO A 132 -3.31 -13.00 2.67
N VAL A 133 -3.62 -11.97 1.87
CA VAL A 133 -4.43 -10.82 2.32
C VAL A 133 -5.82 -11.23 2.80
N LEU A 134 -6.42 -12.31 2.25
CA LEU A 134 -7.71 -12.80 2.71
C LEU A 134 -7.63 -13.35 4.14
N VAL A 135 -6.53 -14.01 4.48
CA VAL A 135 -6.32 -14.54 5.82
C VAL A 135 -6.10 -13.38 6.82
N ALA A 136 -5.26 -12.41 6.44
CA ALA A 136 -5.05 -11.19 7.23
C ALA A 136 -6.37 -10.43 7.46
N ARG A 137 -7.18 -10.24 6.42
CA ARG A 137 -8.51 -9.62 6.51
C ARG A 137 -9.45 -10.42 7.42
N ARG A 138 -9.44 -11.75 7.32
CA ARG A 138 -10.30 -12.60 8.15
C ARG A 138 -9.93 -12.49 9.62
N LEU A 139 -8.63 -12.47 9.96
CA LEU A 139 -8.13 -12.23 11.32
C LEU A 139 -8.61 -10.88 11.86
N LEU A 140 -8.47 -9.81 11.08
CA LEU A 140 -8.98 -8.48 11.45
C LEU A 140 -10.48 -8.54 11.73
N SER A 141 -11.26 -9.20 10.86
CA SER A 141 -12.72 -9.30 11.03
C SER A 141 -13.12 -10.13 12.25
N GLU A 142 -12.36 -11.18 12.60
CA GLU A 142 -12.61 -11.96 13.84
C GLU A 142 -12.29 -11.12 15.08
N THR A 143 -11.23 -10.29 15.05
CA THR A 143 -10.91 -9.36 16.13
C THR A 143 -12.03 -8.35 16.36
N GLN A 144 -12.67 -7.85 15.30
CA GLN A 144 -13.80 -6.91 15.41
C GLN A 144 -15.04 -7.52 16.07
N LYS A 145 -15.21 -8.84 16.06
CA LYS A 145 -16.32 -9.52 16.75
C LYS A 145 -16.16 -9.56 18.27
N GLY A 146 -14.99 -9.18 18.80
CA GLY A 146 -14.69 -9.18 20.21
C GLY A 146 -14.08 -10.50 20.71
N LYS A 147 -14.23 -10.76 22.03
CA LYS A 147 -13.62 -11.90 22.69
C LYS A 147 -14.18 -13.24 22.18
N LEU A 148 -13.32 -14.22 22.06
CA LEU A 148 -13.69 -15.61 21.80
C LEU A 148 -14.30 -16.28 23.06
N SER A 149 -14.77 -17.52 22.90
CA SER A 149 -15.31 -18.34 23.98
C SER A 149 -14.35 -18.36 25.20
N ALA A 150 -14.91 -18.37 26.39
CA ALA A 150 -14.18 -18.32 27.66
C ALA A 150 -13.30 -17.05 27.83
N GLY A 151 -13.65 -15.94 27.17
CA GLY A 151 -12.98 -14.66 27.32
C GLY A 151 -11.60 -14.58 26.63
N ARG A 152 -11.23 -15.53 25.79
CA ARG A 152 -9.97 -15.53 25.05
C ARG A 152 -9.88 -14.35 24.08
N ILE A 153 -8.67 -13.83 23.91
CA ILE A 153 -8.38 -12.76 22.95
C ILE A 153 -8.23 -13.39 21.55
N PRO A 154 -8.93 -12.88 20.51
CA PRO A 154 -8.74 -13.35 19.15
C PRO A 154 -7.32 -12.99 18.66
N PRO A 155 -6.66 -13.87 17.88
CA PRO A 155 -5.35 -13.56 17.33
C PRO A 155 -5.48 -12.48 16.26
N CYS A 156 -4.54 -11.50 16.25
CA CYS A 156 -4.38 -10.55 15.18
C CYS A 156 -3.25 -10.95 14.21
N PHE A 157 -2.41 -11.90 14.58
CA PHE A 157 -1.27 -12.35 13.80
C PHE A 157 -1.05 -13.86 13.97
N LEU A 158 -1.01 -14.59 12.85
CA LEU A 158 -0.71 -16.02 12.82
C LEU A 158 0.41 -16.31 11.81
N VAL A 159 1.16 -17.39 12.01
CA VAL A 159 2.32 -17.76 11.17
C VAL A 159 2.29 -19.23 10.74
N GLY A 160 2.94 -19.49 9.59
CA GLY A 160 3.26 -20.81 9.11
C GLY A 160 2.07 -21.77 9.02
N LYS A 161 2.28 -23.03 9.41
CA LYS A 161 1.27 -24.10 9.35
C LYS A 161 0.03 -23.82 10.21
N GLY A 162 0.21 -23.13 11.35
CA GLY A 162 -0.91 -22.71 12.19
C GLY A 162 -1.84 -21.72 11.48
N ALA A 163 -1.27 -20.77 10.74
CA ALA A 163 -2.04 -19.81 9.95
C ALA A 163 -2.81 -20.50 8.80
N GLU A 164 -2.18 -21.46 8.10
CA GLU A 164 -2.85 -22.24 7.05
C GLU A 164 -4.04 -23.03 7.59
N GLN A 165 -3.84 -23.79 8.68
CA GLN A 165 -4.90 -24.59 9.30
C GLN A 165 -6.06 -23.71 9.79
N TRP A 166 -5.73 -22.57 10.39
CA TRP A 166 -6.72 -21.59 10.82
C TRP A 166 -7.50 -21.02 9.62
N ALA A 167 -6.82 -20.66 8.53
CA ALA A 167 -7.45 -20.15 7.33
C ALA A 167 -8.45 -21.15 6.73
N VAL A 168 -8.05 -22.41 6.59
CA VAL A 168 -8.91 -23.49 6.08
C VAL A 168 -10.13 -23.69 6.98
N SER A 169 -9.95 -23.71 8.30
CA SER A 169 -11.06 -23.84 9.27
C SER A 169 -12.03 -22.65 9.24
N HIS A 170 -11.61 -21.51 8.68
CA HIS A 170 -12.44 -20.31 8.51
C HIS A 170 -12.94 -20.11 7.06
N GLY A 171 -12.89 -21.17 6.24
CA GLY A 171 -13.48 -21.19 4.91
C GLY A 171 -12.61 -20.60 3.79
N ILE A 172 -11.33 -20.33 4.04
CA ILE A 172 -10.39 -19.93 3.00
C ILE A 172 -9.77 -21.20 2.38
N PRO A 173 -9.93 -21.41 1.06
CA PRO A 173 -9.50 -22.66 0.45
C PRO A 173 -7.97 -22.82 0.43
N ALA A 174 -7.50 -24.02 0.69
CA ALA A 174 -6.09 -24.38 0.48
C ALA A 174 -5.75 -24.35 -1.01
N CYS A 175 -4.51 -23.96 -1.31
CA CYS A 175 -3.97 -23.93 -2.65
C CYS A 175 -2.59 -24.61 -2.65
N PRO A 176 -2.38 -25.69 -3.40
CA PRO A 176 -1.06 -26.30 -3.53
C PRO A 176 -0.02 -25.30 -4.05
N THR A 177 1.17 -25.33 -3.47
CA THR A 177 2.26 -24.41 -3.80
C THR A 177 2.64 -24.45 -5.27
N GLU A 178 2.51 -25.60 -5.92
CA GLU A 178 2.77 -25.78 -7.35
C GLU A 178 1.88 -24.93 -8.25
N LYS A 179 0.64 -24.66 -7.81
CA LYS A 179 -0.29 -23.77 -8.54
C LYS A 179 0.07 -22.29 -8.41
N MET A 180 0.81 -21.94 -7.39
CA MET A 180 1.27 -20.57 -7.14
C MET A 180 2.66 -20.31 -7.76
N THR A 181 3.44 -21.37 -7.97
CA THR A 181 4.78 -21.30 -8.57
C THR A 181 4.66 -21.07 -10.07
N THR A 182 5.24 -19.99 -10.56
CA THR A 182 5.28 -19.64 -11.98
C THR A 182 6.58 -20.10 -12.62
N LYS A 183 6.60 -20.22 -13.97
CA LYS A 183 7.85 -20.48 -14.72
C LYS A 183 8.91 -19.43 -14.39
N PHE A 184 8.48 -18.20 -14.14
CA PHE A 184 9.35 -17.08 -13.85
C PHE A 184 9.99 -17.19 -12.45
N SER A 185 9.18 -17.39 -11.38
CA SER A 185 9.69 -17.56 -10.02
C SER A 185 10.60 -18.80 -9.90
N LEU A 186 10.25 -19.89 -10.60
CA LEU A 186 11.09 -21.09 -10.65
C LEU A 186 12.43 -20.86 -11.38
N SER A 187 12.44 -20.10 -12.47
CA SER A 187 13.68 -19.73 -13.16
C SER A 187 14.56 -18.83 -12.29
N GLY A 188 13.95 -17.87 -11.59
CA GLY A 188 14.65 -17.05 -10.60
C GLY A 188 15.28 -17.87 -9.48
N TYR A 189 14.54 -18.82 -8.92
CA TYR A 189 15.03 -19.76 -7.91
C TYR A 189 16.25 -20.54 -8.39
N LYS A 190 16.15 -21.20 -9.58
CA LYS A 190 17.26 -22.00 -10.13
C LYS A 190 18.52 -21.16 -10.35
N ARG A 191 18.37 -19.93 -10.88
CA ARG A 191 19.49 -19.01 -11.08
C ARG A 191 20.14 -18.60 -9.76
N ASN A 192 19.34 -18.20 -8.76
CA ASN A 192 19.83 -17.77 -7.46
C ASN A 192 20.48 -18.93 -6.70
N LYS A 193 19.92 -20.13 -6.76
CA LYS A 193 20.49 -21.34 -6.18
C LYS A 193 21.88 -21.63 -6.75
N ARG A 194 22.02 -21.57 -8.09
CA ARG A 194 23.33 -21.73 -8.74
C ARG A 194 24.34 -20.66 -8.30
N LYS A 195 23.92 -19.40 -8.16
CA LYS A 195 24.82 -18.34 -7.66
C LYS A 195 25.29 -18.62 -6.23
N MET A 196 24.40 -19.06 -5.34
CA MET A 196 24.78 -19.47 -3.98
C MET A 196 25.76 -20.63 -3.97
N GLU A 197 25.50 -21.70 -4.72
CA GLU A 197 26.37 -22.86 -4.82
C GLU A 197 27.79 -22.50 -5.34
N LEU A 198 27.87 -21.58 -6.31
CA LEU A 198 29.16 -21.07 -6.80
C LEU A 198 29.89 -20.24 -5.75
N ALA A 199 29.20 -19.37 -5.02
CA ALA A 199 29.77 -18.56 -3.95
C ALA A 199 30.36 -19.44 -2.83
N GLU A 200 29.60 -20.46 -2.40
CA GLU A 200 30.06 -21.45 -1.40
C GLU A 200 31.31 -22.22 -1.85
N GLN A 201 31.36 -22.59 -3.13
CA GLN A 201 32.54 -23.26 -3.70
C GLN A 201 33.79 -22.36 -3.68
N VAL A 202 33.64 -21.07 -4.02
CA VAL A 202 34.73 -20.09 -3.98
C VAL A 202 35.21 -19.89 -2.54
N GLU A 203 34.29 -19.74 -1.60
CA GLU A 203 34.63 -19.56 -0.18
C GLU A 203 35.32 -20.80 0.39
N THR A 204 34.86 -21.99 0.03
CA THR A 204 35.48 -23.25 0.45
C THR A 204 36.93 -23.38 -0.11
N LYS A 205 37.15 -22.97 -1.37
CA LYS A 205 38.49 -22.92 -1.96
C LYS A 205 39.40 -21.93 -1.26
N ARG A 206 38.89 -20.70 -0.95
CA ARG A 206 39.64 -19.68 -0.19
C ARG A 206 40.06 -20.21 1.20
N ARG A 207 39.14 -20.84 1.93
CA ARG A 207 39.41 -21.42 3.27
C ARG A 207 40.49 -22.53 3.20
N LYS A 208 40.46 -23.37 2.17
CA LYS A 208 41.50 -24.40 1.96
C LYS A 208 42.87 -23.79 1.64
N GLN A 209 42.91 -22.78 0.79
CA GLN A 209 44.17 -22.09 0.45
C GLN A 209 44.76 -21.31 1.63
N SER A 210 43.92 -20.69 2.47
CA SER A 210 44.41 -20.02 3.69
C SER A 210 44.91 -20.97 4.77
N SER A 211 44.46 -22.23 4.78
CA SER A 211 44.98 -23.26 5.71
C SER A 211 46.27 -23.90 5.23
N GLU A 212 46.65 -23.77 3.96
CA GLU A 212 47.90 -24.32 3.38
C GLU A 212 49.03 -23.29 3.32
N ASN A 213 48.72 -21.97 3.46
CA ASN A 213 49.71 -20.89 3.39
C ASN A 213 49.81 -20.12 4.71
N ASP A 214 50.55 -20.62 5.67
CA ASP A 214 50.84 -19.96 6.95
C ASP A 214 51.94 -18.88 6.87
N PHE A 215 52.37 -18.45 5.68
CA PHE A 215 53.31 -17.32 5.50
C PHE A 215 53.10 -16.68 4.13
N GLY A 216 52.46 -15.51 4.06
CA GLY A 216 52.43 -14.68 2.86
C GLY A 216 51.37 -13.60 2.87
N CYS A 217 51.81 -12.36 2.87
CA CYS A 217 50.98 -11.16 2.70
C CYS A 217 50.06 -11.31 1.47
N LEU A 218 48.73 -11.34 1.68
CA LEU A 218 47.76 -11.43 0.60
C LEU A 218 47.37 -10.02 0.16
N GLU A 219 47.71 -9.67 -1.08
CA GLU A 219 47.07 -8.55 -1.79
C GLU A 219 45.56 -8.78 -1.91
N PRO A 220 44.70 -7.75 -1.80
CA PRO A 220 43.28 -7.90 -1.99
C PRO A 220 42.98 -8.22 -3.46
N VAL A 221 42.56 -9.44 -3.71
CA VAL A 221 42.10 -9.85 -5.04
C VAL A 221 40.78 -9.14 -5.29
N GLY A 222 40.79 -8.26 -6.30
CA GLY A 222 39.65 -7.49 -6.75
C GLY A 222 38.40 -8.36 -7.00
N ASP A 223 37.24 -7.79 -6.76
CA ASP A 223 35.94 -8.38 -7.03
C ASP A 223 35.91 -9.00 -8.43
N ILE A 224 35.64 -10.31 -8.49
CA ILE A 224 35.37 -10.97 -9.76
C ILE A 224 34.00 -10.50 -10.23
N MET A 225 34.01 -9.42 -10.99
CA MET A 225 32.85 -8.98 -11.76
C MET A 225 32.63 -10.03 -12.86
N VAL A 226 31.58 -10.80 -12.74
CA VAL A 226 31.06 -11.61 -13.85
C VAL A 226 30.41 -10.64 -14.82
N GLU A 227 31.18 -10.17 -15.81
CA GLU A 227 30.67 -9.35 -16.91
C GLU A 227 29.63 -10.16 -17.70
N GLY A 228 28.44 -9.58 -17.87
CA GLY A 228 27.50 -10.01 -18.91
C GLY A 228 26.09 -10.43 -18.54
N GLU A 229 25.66 -10.34 -17.27
CA GLU A 229 24.25 -10.53 -16.95
C GLU A 229 23.70 -9.27 -16.26
N GLU A 230 22.60 -8.73 -16.81
CA GLU A 230 21.81 -7.67 -16.19
C GLU A 230 21.72 -7.91 -14.69
N ASN A 231 22.22 -6.97 -13.88
CA ASN A 231 22.21 -7.00 -12.44
C ASN A 231 20.76 -7.05 -11.92
N ASN A 232 20.18 -8.24 -11.92
CA ASN A 232 18.94 -8.54 -11.21
C ASN A 232 19.25 -8.77 -9.72
N SER A 233 19.90 -7.78 -9.08
CA SER A 233 20.01 -7.74 -7.63
C SER A 233 18.61 -7.70 -7.04
N ALA A 234 18.38 -8.55 -6.06
CA ALA A 234 17.20 -8.78 -5.23
C ALA A 234 15.97 -7.93 -5.59
N CYS A 235 15.05 -8.52 -6.37
CA CYS A 235 13.78 -7.89 -6.71
C CYS A 235 12.99 -7.68 -5.41
N LEU A 236 12.91 -6.45 -4.93
CA LEU A 236 12.18 -6.05 -3.72
C LEU A 236 10.74 -5.68 -4.09
N ASP A 237 9.97 -6.66 -4.53
CA ASP A 237 8.68 -6.47 -5.21
C ASP A 237 7.48 -6.75 -4.30
N THR A 238 7.49 -6.22 -3.09
CA THR A 238 6.34 -6.21 -2.20
C THR A 238 5.19 -5.43 -2.83
N VAL A 239 3.97 -5.94 -2.80
CA VAL A 239 2.79 -5.23 -3.29
C VAL A 239 2.02 -4.59 -2.15
N GLY A 240 1.37 -3.45 -2.41
CA GLY A 240 0.55 -2.80 -1.41
C GLY A 240 -0.43 -1.80 -1.99
N ALA A 241 -1.39 -1.42 -1.15
CA ALA A 241 -2.41 -0.44 -1.48
C ALA A 241 -2.80 0.40 -0.27
N VAL A 242 -3.20 1.64 -0.54
CA VAL A 242 -3.83 2.55 0.42
C VAL A 242 -5.09 3.13 -0.20
N VAL A 243 -6.15 3.24 0.59
CA VAL A 243 -7.48 3.64 0.12
C VAL A 243 -8.10 4.62 1.11
N VAL A 244 -8.82 5.61 0.59
CA VAL A 244 -9.82 6.39 1.34
C VAL A 244 -11.17 6.21 0.65
N ASP A 245 -12.23 5.97 1.42
CA ASP A 245 -13.59 5.85 0.93
C ASP A 245 -14.35 7.20 0.98
N ARG A 246 -15.62 7.17 0.55
CA ARG A 246 -16.49 8.34 0.53
C ARG A 246 -16.80 8.93 1.93
N GLU A 247 -16.66 8.12 2.97
CA GLU A 247 -16.88 8.53 4.36
C GLU A 247 -15.61 9.13 4.99
N GLY A 248 -14.48 9.13 4.26
CA GLY A 248 -13.18 9.56 4.77
C GLY A 248 -12.46 8.50 5.59
N ASN A 249 -13.00 7.26 5.66
CA ASN A 249 -12.28 6.16 6.30
C ASN A 249 -11.11 5.72 5.43
N VAL A 250 -9.99 5.40 6.06
CA VAL A 250 -8.80 4.92 5.37
C VAL A 250 -8.50 3.46 5.71
N ALA A 251 -7.89 2.76 4.77
CA ALA A 251 -7.37 1.42 4.96
C ALA A 251 -6.06 1.24 4.20
N ALA A 252 -5.17 0.40 4.72
CA ALA A 252 -3.92 0.03 4.08
C ALA A 252 -3.71 -1.48 4.14
N ALA A 253 -3.06 -2.03 3.11
CA ALA A 253 -2.68 -3.43 3.09
C ALA A 253 -1.39 -3.63 2.29
N VAL A 254 -0.68 -4.69 2.64
CA VAL A 254 0.60 -5.07 2.03
C VAL A 254 0.69 -6.60 1.96
N SER A 255 1.35 -7.11 0.92
CA SER A 255 1.59 -8.55 0.73
C SER A 255 2.92 -8.79 0.03
N SER A 256 3.65 -9.85 0.41
CA SER A 256 4.97 -10.15 -0.12
C SER A 256 5.32 -11.63 -0.03
N GLY A 257 5.98 -12.15 -1.05
CA GLY A 257 6.70 -13.43 -0.98
C GLY A 257 8.06 -13.34 -0.29
N GLY A 258 8.47 -12.13 0.12
CA GLY A 258 9.77 -11.89 0.76
C GLY A 258 10.96 -12.00 -0.20
N LEU A 259 12.15 -12.09 0.37
CA LEU A 259 13.40 -12.21 -0.38
C LEU A 259 13.50 -13.54 -1.10
N ALA A 260 14.09 -13.55 -2.30
CA ALA A 260 14.47 -14.79 -2.96
C ALA A 260 15.52 -15.53 -2.12
N MET A 261 15.43 -16.86 -2.04
CA MET A 261 16.33 -17.71 -1.26
C MET A 261 16.35 -17.40 0.24
N LYS A 262 15.30 -16.79 0.78
CA LYS A 262 15.15 -16.60 2.23
C LYS A 262 15.16 -17.93 2.98
N HIS A 263 15.54 -17.93 4.25
CA HIS A 263 15.37 -19.09 5.12
C HIS A 263 13.89 -19.42 5.30
N PRO A 264 13.50 -20.71 5.35
CA PRO A 264 12.16 -21.11 5.74
C PRO A 264 11.76 -20.48 7.08
N GLY A 265 10.57 -19.92 7.14
CA GLY A 265 10.09 -19.23 8.32
C GLY A 265 10.55 -17.77 8.49
N ARG A 266 11.40 -17.24 7.60
CA ARG A 266 11.74 -15.80 7.61
C ARG A 266 10.53 -14.97 7.27
N VAL A 267 10.19 -14.00 8.12
CA VAL A 267 9.07 -13.07 7.97
C VAL A 267 9.59 -11.65 7.76
N GLY A 268 9.14 -11.02 6.65
CA GLY A 268 9.49 -9.64 6.31
C GLY A 268 8.51 -8.62 6.91
N GLN A 269 8.70 -7.34 6.54
CA GLN A 269 7.90 -6.22 7.03
C GLN A 269 6.40 -6.37 6.74
N ALA A 270 6.02 -7.08 5.67
CA ALA A 270 4.63 -7.18 5.24
C ALA A 270 3.69 -7.80 6.28
N ALA A 271 4.23 -8.57 7.24
CA ALA A 271 3.47 -9.13 8.35
C ALA A 271 3.66 -8.40 9.69
N HIS A 272 4.59 -7.44 9.77
CA HIS A 272 4.90 -6.78 11.04
C HIS A 272 4.09 -5.51 11.24
N TYR A 273 3.48 -5.39 12.44
CA TYR A 273 2.69 -4.23 12.87
C TYR A 273 3.52 -2.94 12.83
N GLY A 274 3.03 -1.92 12.14
CA GLY A 274 3.70 -0.64 11.98
C GLY A 274 4.86 -0.60 10.97
N CYS A 275 5.17 -1.74 10.32
CA CYS A 275 6.31 -1.84 9.42
C CYS A 275 5.90 -1.92 7.94
N GLY A 276 4.95 -2.81 7.61
CA GLY A 276 4.50 -3.03 6.25
C GLY A 276 3.37 -2.10 5.82
N CYS A 277 2.37 -1.93 6.65
CA CYS A 277 1.28 -0.98 6.43
C CYS A 277 0.81 -0.33 7.73
N TRP A 278 0.13 0.82 7.57
CA TRP A 278 -0.52 1.55 8.65
C TRP A 278 -1.74 2.27 8.14
N ALA A 279 -2.82 2.31 8.94
CA ALA A 279 -4.02 3.10 8.63
C ALA A 279 -4.63 3.64 9.92
N GLU A 280 -4.95 4.93 9.92
CA GLU A 280 -5.54 5.62 11.07
C GLU A 280 -6.45 6.74 10.59
N ASN A 281 -7.72 6.72 11.01
CA ASN A 281 -8.65 7.83 10.75
C ASN A 281 -8.33 9.02 11.64
N ALA A 282 -8.68 10.22 11.18
CA ALA A 282 -8.67 11.43 11.98
C ALA A 282 -9.51 11.23 13.27
N ARG A 283 -9.00 11.75 14.39
CA ARG A 283 -9.61 11.71 15.73
C ARG A 283 -9.25 12.99 16.46
N ASP A 284 -9.74 13.17 17.69
CA ASP A 284 -9.52 14.38 18.48
C ASP A 284 -8.03 14.78 18.63
N VAL A 285 -7.11 13.79 18.64
CA VAL A 285 -5.67 14.00 18.73
C VAL A 285 -4.92 13.83 17.39
N SER A 286 -5.58 13.37 16.35
CA SER A 286 -5.02 13.12 15.02
C SER A 286 -5.84 13.88 13.99
N LEU A 287 -5.36 15.02 13.52
CA LEU A 287 -6.09 15.92 12.63
C LEU A 287 -6.36 15.31 11.25
N TYR A 288 -5.55 14.35 10.85
CA TYR A 288 -5.58 13.77 9.50
C TYR A 288 -5.78 12.26 9.54
N SER A 289 -6.61 11.75 8.67
CA SER A 289 -6.63 10.33 8.34
C SER A 289 -5.41 10.00 7.49
N THR A 290 -4.69 8.93 7.82
CA THR A 290 -3.49 8.50 7.11
C THR A 290 -3.53 7.04 6.74
N ALA A 291 -3.01 6.70 5.57
CA ALA A 291 -2.79 5.31 5.16
C ALA A 291 -1.42 5.19 4.49
N VAL A 292 -0.65 4.19 4.88
CA VAL A 292 0.73 3.98 4.44
C VAL A 292 0.93 2.53 4.03
N SER A 293 1.71 2.30 2.97
CA SER A 293 2.23 0.98 2.60
C SER A 293 3.69 1.10 2.18
N THR A 294 4.51 0.13 2.59
CA THR A 294 5.96 0.15 2.41
C THR A 294 6.45 -1.01 1.54
N SER A 295 7.58 -0.80 0.87
CA SER A 295 8.31 -1.82 0.14
C SER A 295 9.81 -1.58 0.29
N GLY A 296 10.63 -2.64 0.28
CA GLY A 296 12.08 -2.53 0.43
C GLY A 296 12.70 -3.73 1.13
N SER A 297 13.88 -3.53 1.72
CA SER A 297 14.50 -4.53 2.60
C SER A 297 13.67 -4.68 3.87
N GLY A 298 13.11 -5.88 4.06
CA GLY A 298 12.20 -6.14 5.18
C GLY A 298 12.81 -5.82 6.54
N GLU A 299 14.07 -6.20 6.72
CA GLU A 299 14.83 -5.98 7.96
C GLU A 299 15.02 -4.48 8.27
N HIS A 300 15.27 -3.66 7.22
CA HIS A 300 15.39 -2.21 7.37
C HIS A 300 14.06 -1.57 7.80
N LEU A 301 12.98 -1.99 7.15
CA LEU A 301 11.63 -1.48 7.42
C LEU A 301 11.12 -1.90 8.80
N ILE A 302 11.48 -3.09 9.26
CA ILE A 302 11.13 -3.60 10.60
C ILE A 302 11.88 -2.81 11.68
N ARG A 303 13.19 -2.66 11.54
CA ARG A 303 14.05 -1.98 12.54
C ARG A 303 13.68 -0.50 12.71
N THR A 304 13.05 0.11 11.70
CA THR A 304 12.65 1.51 11.72
C THR A 304 11.14 1.72 11.91
N MET A 305 10.32 0.67 11.94
CA MET A 305 8.84 0.75 11.99
C MET A 305 8.26 1.75 10.97
N LEU A 306 8.79 1.73 9.75
CA LEU A 306 8.70 2.82 8.79
C LEU A 306 7.26 3.25 8.46
N ALA A 307 6.32 2.31 8.33
CA ALA A 307 4.94 2.66 7.99
C ALA A 307 4.31 3.56 9.07
N ARG A 308 4.52 3.23 10.34
CA ARG A 308 4.02 3.99 11.48
C ARG A 308 4.73 5.35 11.60
N GLU A 309 6.06 5.40 11.45
CA GLU A 309 6.82 6.65 11.49
C GLU A 309 6.36 7.63 10.41
N CYS A 310 6.13 7.15 9.18
CA CYS A 310 5.58 7.97 8.11
C CYS A 310 4.17 8.47 8.42
N SER A 311 3.29 7.62 8.97
CA SER A 311 1.95 8.03 9.39
C SER A 311 2.00 9.12 10.46
N THR A 312 2.84 8.96 11.47
CA THR A 312 3.04 9.96 12.54
C THR A 312 3.52 11.30 11.98
N ALA A 313 4.46 11.27 11.04
CA ALA A 313 4.96 12.48 10.38
C ALA A 313 3.86 13.23 9.61
N MET A 314 2.83 12.53 9.12
CA MET A 314 1.70 13.14 8.39
C MET A 314 0.76 13.97 9.26
N GLN A 315 0.90 13.99 10.56
CA GLN A 315 0.04 14.74 11.48
C GLN A 315 0.45 16.23 11.60
N THR A 316 1.31 16.72 10.73
CA THR A 316 1.74 18.14 10.65
C THR A 316 1.10 18.85 9.46
N GLU A 317 1.08 20.19 9.46
CA GLU A 317 0.52 20.96 8.34
C GLU A 317 1.30 20.73 7.04
N ASN A 318 2.63 20.80 7.08
CA ASN A 318 3.48 20.58 5.91
C ASN A 318 3.82 19.09 5.75
N ALA A 319 2.86 18.31 5.24
CA ALA A 319 3.02 16.87 5.00
C ALA A 319 4.21 16.53 4.09
N HIS A 320 4.50 17.38 3.12
CA HIS A 320 5.61 17.16 2.18
C HIS A 320 6.94 17.14 2.90
N GLN A 321 7.23 18.23 3.59
CA GLN A 321 8.48 18.39 4.33
C GLN A 321 8.61 17.33 5.42
N ALA A 322 7.51 17.06 6.13
CA ALA A 322 7.49 16.08 7.22
C ALA A 322 7.77 14.64 6.73
N LEU A 323 7.25 14.25 5.56
CA LEU A 323 7.57 12.93 4.99
C LEU A 323 9.03 12.84 4.54
N LEU A 324 9.57 13.93 3.95
CA LEU A 324 10.99 14.00 3.60
C LEU A 324 11.88 13.83 4.83
N GLU A 325 11.60 14.58 5.88
CA GLU A 325 12.35 14.51 7.14
C GLU A 325 12.22 13.14 7.80
N ALA A 326 11.03 12.54 7.79
CA ALA A 326 10.83 11.19 8.29
C ALA A 326 11.68 10.16 7.51
N MET A 327 11.64 10.21 6.18
CA MET A 327 12.45 9.32 5.34
C MET A 327 13.95 9.55 5.55
N GLN A 328 14.39 10.81 5.64
CA GLN A 328 15.80 11.12 5.85
C GLN A 328 16.28 10.71 7.25
N ASN A 329 15.55 11.12 8.30
CA ASN A 329 16.04 11.03 9.68
C ASN A 329 15.65 9.72 10.37
N LYS A 330 14.47 9.16 10.03
CA LYS A 330 13.95 7.94 10.67
C LYS A 330 14.28 6.67 9.89
N PHE A 331 14.64 6.80 8.60
CA PHE A 331 14.96 5.66 7.76
C PHE A 331 16.39 5.72 7.23
N ILE A 332 16.74 6.65 6.32
CA ILE A 332 18.04 6.65 5.64
C ILE A 332 19.20 6.87 6.63
N SER A 333 19.10 7.87 7.49
CA SER A 333 20.10 8.21 8.51
C SER A 333 19.75 7.64 9.88
N SER A 334 18.91 6.63 9.94
CA SER A 334 18.49 6.02 11.19
C SER A 334 19.68 5.36 11.91
N PRO A 335 19.87 5.60 13.22
CA PRO A 335 20.91 4.92 13.98
C PRO A 335 20.73 3.40 14.02
N PHE A 336 19.50 2.91 13.82
CA PHE A 336 19.20 1.48 13.72
C PHE A 336 19.75 0.84 12.43
N LEU A 337 20.11 1.64 11.42
CA LEU A 337 20.64 1.19 10.13
C LEU A 337 22.08 1.65 9.89
N ALA A 338 22.76 2.22 10.90
CA ALA A 338 24.10 2.78 10.77
C ALA A 338 25.18 1.78 10.31
N GLY A 339 24.95 0.47 10.45
CA GLY A 339 25.87 -0.57 10.00
C GLY A 339 25.55 -1.17 8.63
N GLU A 340 24.55 -0.61 7.91
CA GLU A 340 24.14 -1.10 6.60
C GLU A 340 24.87 -0.32 5.49
N ASP A 341 25.48 -1.02 4.56
CA ASP A 341 26.16 -0.41 3.39
C ASP A 341 25.18 0.31 2.47
N CYS A 342 23.94 -0.17 2.39
CA CYS A 342 22.89 0.39 1.56
C CYS A 342 21.52 0.24 2.19
N VAL A 343 20.80 1.34 2.36
CA VAL A 343 19.45 1.37 2.91
C VAL A 343 18.43 1.39 1.78
N LEU A 344 17.60 0.35 1.69
CA LEU A 344 16.61 0.16 0.63
C LEU A 344 15.19 0.16 1.18
N GLY A 345 14.39 1.13 0.76
CA GLY A 345 12.98 1.23 1.11
C GLY A 345 12.26 2.34 0.37
N GLY A 346 10.94 2.19 0.27
CA GLY A 346 10.06 3.17 -0.30
C GLY A 346 8.68 3.09 0.34
N VAL A 347 7.91 4.15 0.23
CA VAL A 347 6.58 4.27 0.81
C VAL A 347 5.61 4.90 -0.18
N ILE A 348 4.36 4.50 -0.10
CA ILE A 348 3.23 5.28 -0.57
C ILE A 348 2.44 5.74 0.64
N VAL A 349 2.09 7.02 0.67
CA VAL A 349 1.35 7.63 1.77
C VAL A 349 0.15 8.38 1.23
N LEU A 350 -0.99 8.17 1.84
CA LEU A 350 -2.22 8.93 1.65
C LEU A 350 -2.54 9.66 2.93
N ARG A 351 -2.82 10.97 2.84
CA ARG A 351 -3.35 11.78 3.91
C ARG A 351 -4.64 12.46 3.47
N CYS A 352 -5.64 12.42 4.32
CA CYS A 352 -6.94 13.01 4.07
C CYS A 352 -7.38 13.81 5.30
N CYS A 353 -7.99 14.99 5.11
CA CYS A 353 -8.67 15.75 6.15
C CYS A 353 -10.15 15.90 5.82
N SER A 354 -11.00 15.81 6.83
CA SER A 354 -12.41 16.24 6.76
C SER A 354 -12.46 17.67 7.24
N CYS A 355 -12.38 18.64 6.35
CA CYS A 355 -12.58 20.04 6.70
C CYS A 355 -14.08 20.31 6.76
N GLY A 356 -14.67 20.29 7.96
CA GLY A 356 -15.96 20.92 8.22
C GLY A 356 -15.87 22.43 7.96
N GLU A 357 -16.98 23.09 7.61
CA GLU A 357 -17.06 24.50 7.22
C GLU A 357 -16.43 25.51 8.23
N ALA A 358 -16.07 25.08 9.44
CA ALA A 358 -15.66 25.97 10.55
C ALA A 358 -14.15 26.19 10.67
N GLN A 359 -13.29 25.50 9.93
CA GLN A 359 -11.82 25.62 10.07
C GLN A 359 -11.14 25.93 8.74
N ARG A 360 -11.58 27.00 8.09
CA ARG A 360 -10.76 27.68 7.07
C ARG A 360 -9.75 28.56 7.79
N SER A 361 -8.56 28.04 8.05
CA SER A 361 -7.45 28.89 8.47
C SER A 361 -7.07 29.82 7.30
N GLU A 362 -6.62 31.03 7.64
CA GLU A 362 -6.20 32.06 6.67
C GLU A 362 -5.12 31.53 5.69
N ASP A 363 -4.37 30.50 6.07
CA ASP A 363 -3.34 29.85 5.24
C ASP A 363 -3.90 29.00 4.08
N ILE A 364 -5.08 28.38 4.26
CA ILE A 364 -5.80 27.71 3.15
C ILE A 364 -6.31 28.77 2.18
N GLN A 365 -6.70 29.94 2.67
CA GLN A 365 -7.13 31.06 1.86
C GLN A 365 -5.98 31.62 0.99
N ALA A 366 -4.77 31.68 1.48
CA ALA A 366 -3.58 32.12 0.72
C ALA A 366 -3.24 31.14 -0.42
N LEU A 367 -3.42 29.85 -0.23
CA LEU A 367 -3.26 28.82 -1.27
C LEU A 367 -4.39 28.84 -2.30
N LEU A 368 -5.59 29.26 -1.92
CA LEU A 368 -6.74 29.42 -2.81
C LEU A 368 -6.72 30.76 -3.58
N ASP A 369 -6.12 31.82 -3.03
CA ASP A 369 -6.02 33.15 -3.67
C ASP A 369 -5.10 33.16 -4.90
N LEU A 370 -4.22 32.16 -5.03
CA LEU A 370 -3.43 31.94 -6.26
C LEU A 370 -4.26 31.42 -7.44
N ARG A 371 -5.57 31.16 -7.28
CA ARG A 371 -6.48 30.65 -8.32
C ARG A 371 -7.82 31.38 -8.41
N ARG A 372 -7.86 32.68 -8.04
CA ARG A 372 -9.09 33.45 -8.27
C ARG A 372 -9.22 33.88 -9.72
N THR A 373 -9.99 33.12 -10.49
CA THR A 373 -11.02 33.60 -11.40
C THR A 373 -12.08 32.50 -11.52
N GLY A 374 -13.29 32.74 -10.98
CA GLY A 374 -14.52 32.00 -11.35
C GLY A 374 -15.15 31.11 -10.30
N GLU A 375 -16.06 31.67 -9.56
CA GLU A 375 -17.34 31.14 -9.04
C GLU A 375 -17.39 30.09 -7.94
N SER A 376 -18.14 30.48 -6.96
CA SER A 376 -18.62 30.01 -5.66
C SER A 376 -19.40 28.70 -5.65
N GLN A 377 -19.33 27.98 -4.55
CA GLN A 377 -20.36 27.52 -3.60
C GLN A 377 -20.18 26.10 -3.09
N HIS A 378 -20.12 26.00 -1.77
CA HIS A 378 -20.49 24.88 -0.88
C HIS A 378 -20.10 23.46 -1.28
N ASN A 379 -18.95 22.98 -0.77
CA ASN A 379 -18.71 21.54 -0.62
C ASN A 379 -17.72 21.28 0.51
N THR A 380 -18.00 20.30 1.36
CA THR A 380 -17.05 19.64 2.24
C THR A 380 -15.94 19.05 1.37
N ASP A 381 -14.87 19.79 1.16
CA ASP A 381 -13.76 19.36 0.32
C ASP A 381 -12.82 18.46 1.12
N CYS A 382 -12.76 17.20 0.73
CA CYS A 382 -11.75 16.27 1.21
C CYS A 382 -10.46 16.48 0.40
N TYR A 383 -9.39 16.90 1.06
CA TYR A 383 -8.07 17.04 0.44
C TYR A 383 -7.28 15.76 0.64
N VAL A 384 -6.82 15.16 -0.48
CA VAL A 384 -5.96 13.98 -0.46
C VAL A 384 -4.55 14.40 -0.87
N THR A 385 -3.61 14.27 0.05
CA THR A 385 -2.19 14.44 -0.24
C THR A 385 -1.57 13.06 -0.44
N VAL A 386 -0.91 12.86 -1.57
CA VAL A 386 -0.20 11.62 -1.90
C VAL A 386 1.29 11.90 -1.91
N GLY A 387 2.02 11.18 -1.07
CA GLY A 387 3.47 11.16 -1.08
C GLY A 387 3.96 9.81 -1.60
N VAL A 388 4.85 9.83 -2.58
CA VAL A 388 5.56 8.64 -3.04
C VAL A 388 7.04 8.90 -2.84
N TYR A 389 7.67 8.01 -2.11
CA TYR A 389 9.10 8.01 -1.92
C TYR A 389 9.65 6.66 -2.37
N ALA A 390 10.41 6.67 -3.47
CA ALA A 390 11.13 5.50 -3.95
C ALA A 390 12.56 5.93 -4.27
N PRO A 391 13.55 5.56 -3.44
CA PRO A 391 14.94 5.85 -3.76
C PRO A 391 15.39 4.93 -4.90
N ASN A 392 15.90 5.52 -5.96
CA ASN A 392 16.84 4.80 -6.80
C ASN A 392 18.18 4.72 -6.08
N ILE A 393 18.87 3.64 -6.30
CA ILE A 393 20.08 3.16 -5.61
C ILE A 393 21.20 4.21 -5.35
N CYS A 394 21.00 5.50 -5.54
CA CYS A 394 21.95 6.53 -5.12
C CYS A 394 21.38 7.92 -4.89
N ILE A 395 20.15 8.26 -5.23
CA ILE A 395 19.65 9.63 -5.05
C ILE A 395 18.17 9.62 -4.72
N CYS A 396 17.83 10.10 -3.51
CA CYS A 396 16.48 10.31 -3.05
C CYS A 396 15.89 11.57 -3.67
N GLN A 397 14.89 11.45 -4.52
CA GLN A 397 13.98 12.55 -4.84
C GLN A 397 12.56 12.18 -4.48
N PRO A 398 11.92 12.89 -3.57
CA PRO A 398 10.51 12.67 -3.24
C PRO A 398 9.60 13.28 -4.31
N MET A 399 8.57 12.54 -4.67
CA MET A 399 7.49 13.04 -5.51
C MET A 399 6.22 13.24 -4.71
N PHE A 400 5.69 14.43 -4.76
CA PHE A 400 4.44 14.80 -4.11
C PHE A 400 3.45 15.37 -5.12
N LYS A 401 2.23 14.96 -4.97
CA LYS A 401 1.13 15.53 -5.71
C LYS A 401 -0.03 15.81 -4.76
N THR A 402 -0.38 17.08 -4.62
CA THR A 402 -1.61 17.50 -3.99
C THR A 402 -2.68 17.52 -5.07
N LEU A 403 -3.69 16.66 -4.93
CA LEU A 403 -4.81 16.60 -5.85
C LEU A 403 -5.96 17.42 -5.26
N HIS A 404 -6.23 18.58 -5.86
CA HIS A 404 -7.43 19.34 -5.59
C HIS A 404 -8.58 18.82 -6.45
N LYS A 405 -9.78 18.79 -5.88
CA LYS A 405 -11.02 18.46 -6.58
C LYS A 405 -11.30 19.52 -7.65
N GLY A 406 -11.10 19.19 -8.89
CA GLY A 406 -11.43 20.07 -10.01
C GLY A 406 -10.66 19.65 -11.26
N ARG A 407 -11.35 18.99 -12.18
CA ARG A 407 -11.01 18.72 -13.59
C ARG A 407 -9.54 18.44 -13.89
N THR A 408 -9.17 17.18 -14.02
CA THR A 408 -8.16 16.78 -14.99
C THR A 408 -8.45 15.35 -15.48
N SER A 409 -9.03 15.27 -16.64
CA SER A 409 -8.80 14.15 -17.56
C SER A 409 -7.34 14.23 -17.99
N GLY A 410 -6.55 13.22 -17.71
CA GLY A 410 -5.21 13.13 -18.25
C GLY A 410 -4.21 12.51 -17.28
N CYS A 411 -3.47 11.55 -17.78
CA CYS A 411 -2.21 11.08 -17.22
C CYS A 411 -1.32 12.30 -16.91
N ALA A 412 -1.01 12.59 -15.66
CA ALA A 412 -0.25 13.78 -15.32
C ALA A 412 1.19 13.62 -15.78
N GLN A 413 1.61 14.44 -16.73
CA GLN A 413 3.03 14.68 -17.01
C GLN A 413 3.64 15.48 -15.87
N LEU A 414 4.74 14.98 -15.34
CA LEU A 414 5.55 15.64 -14.34
C LEU A 414 6.36 16.77 -14.99
N ASN A 415 6.10 18.00 -14.54
CA ASN A 415 6.98 19.12 -14.86
C ASN A 415 8.12 19.19 -13.83
N HIS A 416 9.34 19.00 -14.31
CA HIS A 416 10.57 19.26 -13.58
C HIS A 416 10.80 20.76 -13.42
N GLN A 417 10.98 21.24 -12.21
CA GLN A 417 11.81 22.43 -11.95
C GLN A 417 13.05 21.97 -11.19
N THR A 418 14.16 21.92 -11.89
CA THR A 418 15.49 21.63 -11.37
C THR A 418 16.23 22.92 -11.11
N SER A 419 16.72 23.08 -9.88
CA SER A 419 17.88 23.94 -9.62
C SER A 419 19.15 23.11 -9.89
N GLY A 420 19.77 23.41 -11.01
CA GLY A 420 21.14 23.28 -11.40
C GLY A 420 22.01 22.13 -10.87
N VAL A 421 21.77 20.88 -11.30
CA VAL A 421 22.79 19.85 -11.52
C VAL A 421 22.25 18.92 -12.60
N SER A 422 22.98 18.83 -13.73
CA SER A 422 22.64 17.96 -14.82
C SER A 422 22.86 16.49 -14.44
N MET A 423 21.79 15.74 -14.25
CA MET A 423 21.79 14.28 -14.25
C MET A 423 20.61 13.81 -15.08
N GLU A 424 20.86 12.93 -16.04
CA GLU A 424 19.82 12.32 -16.84
C GLU A 424 18.87 11.48 -15.97
N PRO A 425 17.55 11.63 -16.13
CA PRO A 425 16.58 10.95 -15.29
C PRO A 425 16.20 9.59 -15.86
N TYR A 426 16.69 8.52 -15.25
CA TYR A 426 16.07 7.20 -15.39
C TYR A 426 15.03 7.00 -14.28
N TYR A 427 13.82 7.54 -14.48
CA TYR A 427 12.69 7.28 -13.58
C TYR A 427 11.54 6.67 -14.38
N ARG A 428 11.25 5.40 -14.14
CA ARG A 428 9.96 4.79 -14.51
C ARG A 428 9.23 4.36 -13.24
N GLU A 429 8.19 5.12 -12.94
CA GLU A 429 7.32 4.90 -11.80
C GLU A 429 6.35 3.76 -12.08
N HIS A 430 6.30 2.80 -11.17
CA HIS A 430 5.28 1.75 -11.15
C HIS A 430 4.23 2.01 -10.06
N VAL A 431 3.81 3.27 -9.93
CA VAL A 431 2.74 3.69 -9.02
C VAL A 431 1.57 4.19 -9.86
N CYS A 432 0.41 3.56 -9.68
CA CYS A 432 -0.83 4.00 -10.30
C CYS A 432 -1.77 4.53 -9.22
N GLY A 433 -2.16 5.80 -9.33
CA GLY A 433 -3.24 6.40 -8.56
C GLY A 433 -4.42 6.72 -9.47
N VAL A 434 -5.62 6.40 -9.04
CA VAL A 434 -6.86 6.73 -9.75
C VAL A 434 -7.76 7.48 -8.80
N HIS A 435 -8.13 8.69 -9.20
CA HIS A 435 -9.19 9.46 -8.54
C HIS A 435 -10.51 9.07 -9.16
N VAL A 436 -11.47 8.68 -8.33
CA VAL A 436 -12.81 8.30 -8.77
C VAL A 436 -13.71 9.52 -8.75
N CYS A 437 -14.03 10.04 -9.92
CA CYS A 437 -15.13 11.02 -10.07
C CYS A 437 -16.38 10.28 -10.55
N PRO A 438 -17.57 10.64 -10.11
CA PRO A 438 -18.81 10.11 -10.65
C PRO A 438 -19.03 10.66 -12.08
N GLY A 439 -19.26 9.77 -13.03
CA GLY A 439 -19.75 10.08 -14.38
C GLY A 439 -18.68 10.40 -15.43
N GLN A 440 -18.18 9.41 -16.05
CA GLN A 440 -17.96 9.25 -17.50
C GLN A 440 -18.28 7.82 -17.87
#